data_217a7848d8eb54342774b7b8fa8a7c01
#
_entry.id   217a7848d8eb54342774b7b8fa8a7c01
#
_cell.length_a   1.000
_cell.length_b   1.000
_cell.length_c   1.000
_cell.angle_alpha   90.00
_cell.angle_beta   90.00
_cell.angle_gamma   90.00
#
_symmetry.space_group_name_H-M   'P 1'
#
loop_
_entity.id
_entity.type
_entity.pdbx_description
1 polymer ?
#
loop_
_entity_poly.entity_id
_entity_poly.type
_entity_poly.pdbx_seq_one_letter_code
_entity_poly.pdbx_strand_id
1 'polypeptide(L)'
;MASRFPTSTGSGVFVVVETAGRGPDCWAHFPNPDGGTYPGVQFDSTDMSEADFDAFDLAGIKVWLQVEPSACDVPMLIDLLMRRYGHHTSVIGFGVDAEWYLNRSYRNGKPVTDAEAQAWVQKVRTYNPSYKVFLKHWLQDRMPPTYRDGLVFIDDSQGFRSLSDMVAEFTAWGQAFAPSPVGFQYGYAGDKRWWSALADPPRDIGNAILASVPNTSDLVWVDFTAYDIWPPE
;
A
#
# COMPACT_ATOMS: atom_id res chain seq x y z
N MET A 1 5.38 -15.61 -1.35
CA MET A 1 6.06 -14.68 -0.40
C MET A 1 6.07 -15.22 1.03
N ALA A 2 4.89 -15.38 1.67
CA ALA A 2 4.79 -15.80 3.08
C ALA A 2 5.54 -17.10 3.45
N SER A 3 5.58 -18.09 2.57
CA SER A 3 6.34 -19.33 2.81
C SER A 3 7.84 -19.15 3.04
N ARG A 4 8.39 -18.02 2.64
CA ARG A 4 9.79 -17.64 2.86
C ARG A 4 10.05 -17.04 4.25
N PHE A 5 8.96 -16.67 4.94
CA PHE A 5 8.98 -16.05 6.27
C PHE A 5 7.99 -16.81 7.18
N PRO A 6 8.39 -17.95 7.76
CA PRO A 6 7.47 -18.90 8.43
C PRO A 6 6.69 -18.33 9.61
N THR A 7 7.16 -17.22 10.21
CA THR A 7 6.48 -16.54 11.33
C THR A 7 5.58 -15.39 10.89
N SER A 8 5.50 -15.14 9.58
CA SER A 8 4.68 -14.06 9.01
C SER A 8 3.27 -14.53 8.64
N THR A 9 2.34 -13.60 8.58
CA THR A 9 1.03 -13.80 7.97
C THR A 9 1.11 -13.42 6.49
N GLY A 10 0.52 -14.23 5.61
CA GLY A 10 0.37 -13.88 4.20
C GLY A 10 -0.53 -12.65 4.07
N SER A 11 -0.03 -11.62 3.41
CA SER A 11 -0.80 -10.41 3.14
C SER A 11 -0.50 -9.86 1.75
N GLY A 12 -1.43 -9.04 1.25
CA GLY A 12 -1.30 -8.33 -0.01
C GLY A 12 -1.78 -6.89 0.10
N VAL A 13 -1.29 -6.06 -0.80
CA VAL A 13 -1.84 -4.73 -1.06
C VAL A 13 -2.66 -4.83 -2.35
N PHE A 14 -3.93 -4.47 -2.29
CA PHE A 14 -4.83 -4.55 -3.42
C PHE A 14 -5.31 -3.15 -3.81
N VAL A 15 -4.94 -2.71 -5.02
CA VAL A 15 -5.34 -1.40 -5.55
C VAL A 15 -6.77 -1.50 -6.06
N VAL A 16 -7.71 -0.85 -5.36
CA VAL A 16 -9.16 -0.88 -5.66
C VAL A 16 -9.60 0.40 -6.36
N VAL A 17 -8.89 1.49 -6.11
CA VAL A 17 -9.10 2.77 -6.75
C VAL A 17 -7.77 3.29 -7.26
N GLU A 18 -7.68 3.57 -8.55
CA GLU A 18 -6.47 4.11 -9.19
C GLU A 18 -6.72 5.49 -9.81
N THR A 19 -5.64 6.15 -10.21
CA THR A 19 -5.77 7.44 -10.91
C THR A 19 -6.39 7.24 -12.28
N ALA A 20 -7.42 8.02 -12.64
CA ALA A 20 -8.07 7.95 -13.94
C ALA A 20 -7.29 8.71 -15.02
N GLY A 21 -6.15 8.17 -15.44
CA GLY A 21 -5.38 8.68 -16.58
C GLY A 21 -5.00 10.16 -16.46
N ARG A 22 -5.40 11.03 -17.42
CA ARG A 22 -5.04 12.45 -17.45
C ARG A 22 -6.03 13.37 -16.71
N GLY A 23 -7.12 12.83 -16.16
CA GLY A 23 -8.15 13.58 -15.42
C GLY A 23 -7.78 13.82 -13.94
N PRO A 24 -8.43 14.75 -13.23
CA PRO A 24 -8.27 14.89 -11.78
C PRO A 24 -8.93 13.73 -11.02
N ASP A 25 -9.61 12.85 -11.74
CA ASP A 25 -10.51 11.86 -11.22
C ASP A 25 -9.78 10.56 -10.91
N CYS A 26 -10.29 9.81 -9.97
CA CYS A 26 -9.89 8.45 -9.70
C CYS A 26 -10.92 7.45 -10.24
N TRP A 27 -10.48 6.22 -10.48
CA TRP A 27 -11.28 5.14 -11.05
C TRP A 27 -11.45 4.03 -10.02
N ALA A 28 -12.72 3.77 -9.65
CA ALA A 28 -13.07 2.67 -8.75
C ALA A 28 -13.42 1.43 -9.58
N HIS A 29 -12.74 0.30 -9.32
CA HIS A 29 -12.90 -0.96 -10.04
C HIS A 29 -14.13 -1.76 -9.60
N PHE A 30 -15.22 -1.05 -9.29
CA PHE A 30 -16.52 -1.61 -8.92
C PHE A 30 -17.65 -0.65 -9.31
N PRO A 31 -18.91 -1.13 -9.40
CA PRO A 31 -20.06 -0.30 -9.73
C PRO A 31 -20.39 0.73 -8.66
N ASN A 32 -20.94 1.86 -9.08
CA ASN A 32 -21.48 2.86 -8.14
C ASN A 32 -22.48 2.18 -7.18
N PRO A 33 -22.26 2.22 -5.87
CA PRO A 33 -22.98 1.37 -4.91
C PRO A 33 -24.45 1.72 -4.73
N ASP A 34 -24.85 2.97 -4.99
CA ASP A 34 -26.20 3.47 -4.70
C ASP A 34 -26.75 4.46 -5.75
N GLY A 35 -26.00 4.69 -6.83
CA GLY A 35 -26.33 5.69 -7.85
C GLY A 35 -26.15 7.14 -7.37
N GLY A 36 -25.55 7.35 -6.21
CA GLY A 36 -25.25 8.67 -5.66
C GLY A 36 -24.16 9.40 -6.45
N THR A 37 -23.91 10.65 -6.08
CA THR A 37 -22.85 11.47 -6.67
C THR A 37 -21.60 11.41 -5.81
N TYR A 38 -20.49 10.97 -6.42
CA TYR A 38 -19.18 10.90 -5.79
C TYR A 38 -18.21 11.78 -6.59
N PRO A 39 -17.95 13.02 -6.15
CA PRO A 39 -17.16 13.97 -6.92
C PRO A 39 -15.76 13.43 -7.26
N GLY A 40 -15.41 13.43 -8.54
CA GLY A 40 -14.12 12.98 -9.03
C GLY A 40 -13.97 11.46 -9.16
N VAL A 41 -14.95 10.65 -8.78
CA VAL A 41 -14.87 9.18 -8.88
C VAL A 41 -15.60 8.70 -10.14
N GLN A 42 -14.88 7.92 -10.96
CA GLN A 42 -15.46 7.12 -12.04
C GLN A 42 -15.59 5.67 -11.54
N PHE A 43 -16.63 4.97 -12.01
CA PHE A 43 -16.93 3.61 -11.58
C PHE A 43 -16.96 2.67 -12.77
N ASP A 44 -16.48 1.44 -12.56
CA ASP A 44 -16.70 0.35 -13.50
C ASP A 44 -18.16 -0.11 -13.49
N SER A 45 -18.58 -0.78 -14.57
CA SER A 45 -19.91 -1.38 -14.66
C SER A 45 -20.05 -2.71 -13.92
N THR A 46 -18.91 -3.34 -13.61
CA THR A 46 -18.81 -4.65 -12.92
C THR A 46 -17.79 -4.56 -11.79
N ASP A 47 -17.99 -5.38 -10.78
CA ASP A 47 -16.99 -5.52 -9.72
C ASP A 47 -15.88 -6.47 -10.19
N MET A 48 -14.67 -5.95 -10.26
CA MET A 48 -13.50 -6.71 -10.71
C MET A 48 -12.76 -7.40 -9.55
N SER A 49 -13.13 -7.11 -8.30
CA SER A 49 -12.34 -7.47 -7.13
C SER A 49 -13.05 -8.42 -6.16
N GLU A 50 -14.37 -8.52 -6.19
CA GLU A 50 -15.15 -9.29 -5.21
C GLU A 50 -14.74 -10.77 -5.15
N ALA A 51 -14.52 -11.40 -6.32
CA ALA A 51 -14.10 -12.80 -6.38
C ALA A 51 -12.70 -13.03 -5.79
N ASP A 52 -11.81 -12.05 -5.92
CA ASP A 52 -10.48 -12.11 -5.32
C ASP A 52 -10.55 -12.01 -3.80
N PHE A 53 -11.42 -11.14 -3.26
CA PHE A 53 -11.63 -11.03 -1.82
C PHE A 53 -12.24 -12.29 -1.22
N ASP A 54 -13.20 -12.93 -1.90
CA ASP A 54 -13.72 -14.25 -1.52
C ASP A 54 -12.59 -15.30 -1.45
N ALA A 55 -11.70 -15.30 -2.45
CA ALA A 55 -10.57 -16.22 -2.47
C ALA A 55 -9.56 -15.92 -1.35
N PHE A 56 -9.30 -14.65 -1.03
CA PHE A 56 -8.43 -14.26 0.08
C PHE A 56 -9.03 -14.67 1.43
N ASP A 57 -10.34 -14.53 1.63
CA ASP A 57 -11.04 -14.99 2.84
C ASP A 57 -10.86 -16.50 3.02
N LEU A 58 -11.09 -17.28 1.96
CA LEU A 58 -10.93 -18.74 1.98
C LEU A 58 -9.48 -19.16 2.25
N ALA A 59 -8.51 -18.43 1.71
CA ALA A 59 -7.09 -18.72 1.87
C ALA A 59 -6.49 -18.17 3.19
N GLY A 60 -7.25 -17.39 3.96
CA GLY A 60 -6.76 -16.72 5.16
C GLY A 60 -5.71 -15.64 4.91
N ILE A 61 -5.60 -15.14 3.66
CA ILE A 61 -4.69 -14.07 3.25
C ILE A 61 -5.27 -12.73 3.72
N LYS A 62 -4.43 -11.87 4.28
CA LYS A 62 -4.82 -10.54 4.72
C LYS A 62 -4.61 -9.49 3.63
N VAL A 63 -5.48 -8.47 3.56
CA VAL A 63 -5.48 -7.52 2.45
C VAL A 63 -5.61 -6.09 2.97
N TRP A 64 -4.75 -5.23 2.45
CA TRP A 64 -4.88 -3.79 2.53
C TRP A 64 -5.61 -3.26 1.30
N LEU A 65 -6.67 -2.46 1.48
CA LEU A 65 -7.37 -1.78 0.39
C LEU A 65 -6.62 -0.50 0.03
N GLN A 66 -5.91 -0.47 -1.09
CA GLN A 66 -5.16 0.72 -1.52
C GLN A 66 -5.96 1.59 -2.47
N VAL A 67 -5.79 2.91 -2.31
CA VAL A 67 -6.25 3.93 -3.26
C VAL A 67 -5.09 4.78 -3.76
N GLU A 68 -5.19 5.20 -5.02
CA GLU A 68 -4.46 6.29 -5.64
C GLU A 68 -5.41 7.48 -5.78
N PRO A 69 -5.48 8.37 -4.79
CA PRO A 69 -6.65 9.25 -4.63
C PRO A 69 -6.73 10.38 -5.66
N SER A 70 -5.65 10.73 -6.36
CA SER A 70 -5.62 11.91 -7.22
C SER A 70 -6.21 13.14 -6.50
N ALA A 71 -7.26 13.76 -7.04
CA ALA A 71 -7.98 14.87 -6.39
C ALA A 71 -9.25 14.44 -5.62
N CYS A 72 -9.51 13.13 -5.55
CA CYS A 72 -10.67 12.62 -4.83
C CYS A 72 -10.51 12.77 -3.31
N ASP A 73 -11.62 12.98 -2.61
CA ASP A 73 -11.66 13.10 -1.16
C ASP A 73 -11.37 11.75 -0.51
N VAL A 74 -10.28 11.64 0.25
CA VAL A 74 -9.86 10.37 0.88
C VAL A 74 -10.88 9.85 1.89
N PRO A 75 -11.48 10.65 2.79
CA PRO A 75 -12.59 10.20 3.63
C PRO A 75 -13.77 9.60 2.87
N MET A 76 -14.13 10.14 1.72
CA MET A 76 -15.17 9.59 0.84
C MET A 76 -14.74 8.24 0.26
N LEU A 77 -13.49 8.10 -0.19
CA LEU A 77 -12.96 6.83 -0.68
C LEU A 77 -12.93 5.76 0.42
N ILE A 78 -12.59 6.13 1.67
CA ILE A 78 -12.68 5.22 2.81
C ILE A 78 -14.12 4.70 2.96
N ASP A 79 -15.12 5.59 2.95
CA ASP A 79 -16.53 5.16 3.06
C ASP A 79 -16.94 4.22 1.93
N LEU A 80 -16.55 4.53 0.70
CA LEU A 80 -16.84 3.68 -0.46
C LEU A 80 -16.28 2.27 -0.29
N LEU A 81 -14.97 2.17 0.00
CA LEU A 81 -14.29 0.90 0.08
C LEU A 81 -14.70 0.09 1.30
N MET A 82 -14.83 0.73 2.46
CA MET A 82 -15.21 0.04 3.68
C MET A 82 -16.66 -0.48 3.65
N ARG A 83 -17.57 0.24 3.00
CA ARG A 83 -18.94 -0.26 2.77
C ARG A 83 -18.97 -1.40 1.77
N ARG A 84 -18.10 -1.36 0.75
CA ARG A 84 -18.05 -2.37 -0.30
C ARG A 84 -17.36 -3.65 0.18
N TYR A 85 -16.16 -3.56 0.74
CA TYR A 85 -15.28 -4.69 1.03
C TYR A 85 -15.00 -4.92 2.52
N GLY A 86 -15.42 -4.02 3.41
CA GLY A 86 -15.15 -4.14 4.84
C GLY A 86 -15.86 -5.32 5.53
N HIS A 87 -16.73 -6.04 4.83
CA HIS A 87 -17.34 -7.26 5.32
C HIS A 87 -16.44 -8.50 5.16
N HIS A 88 -15.40 -8.44 4.31
CA HIS A 88 -14.44 -9.52 4.13
C HIS A 88 -13.50 -9.64 5.33
N THR A 89 -13.31 -10.87 5.80
CA THR A 89 -12.43 -11.17 6.95
C THR A 89 -10.95 -11.01 6.60
N SER A 90 -10.62 -11.00 5.31
CA SER A 90 -9.28 -10.71 4.78
C SER A 90 -8.89 -9.25 4.98
N VAL A 91 -9.82 -8.31 4.93
CA VAL A 91 -9.51 -6.87 5.02
C VAL A 91 -8.96 -6.50 6.39
N ILE A 92 -7.80 -5.85 6.44
CA ILE A 92 -7.11 -5.44 7.68
C ILE A 92 -6.89 -3.94 7.80
N GLY A 93 -7.20 -3.17 6.78
CA GLY A 93 -7.01 -1.73 6.80
C GLY A 93 -7.08 -1.08 5.42
N PHE A 94 -6.67 0.17 5.39
CA PHE A 94 -6.75 1.05 4.23
C PHE A 94 -5.38 1.61 3.89
N GLY A 95 -5.10 1.81 2.62
CA GLY A 95 -3.84 2.34 2.15
C GLY A 95 -4.02 3.56 1.24
N VAL A 96 -3.19 4.57 1.45
CA VAL A 96 -3.10 5.73 0.57
C VAL A 96 -1.74 5.73 -0.10
N ASP A 97 -1.74 5.64 -1.42
CA ASP A 97 -0.54 5.94 -2.20
C ASP A 97 -0.38 7.46 -2.29
N ALA A 98 0.48 7.99 -1.43
CA ALA A 98 0.63 9.43 -1.25
C ALA A 98 1.33 10.12 -2.45
N GLU A 99 2.00 9.36 -3.33
CA GLU A 99 2.51 9.87 -4.61
C GLU A 99 1.38 10.49 -5.44
N TRP A 100 0.22 9.86 -5.40
CA TRP A 100 -0.94 10.30 -6.19
C TRP A 100 -1.84 11.28 -5.43
N TYR A 101 -1.60 11.57 -4.16
CA TYR A 101 -2.42 12.51 -3.41
C TYR A 101 -2.25 13.94 -3.90
N LEU A 102 -3.27 14.50 -4.56
CA LEU A 102 -3.29 15.83 -5.18
C LEU A 102 -2.08 16.07 -6.11
N ASN A 103 -1.59 15.03 -6.77
CA ASN A 103 -0.36 15.01 -7.57
C ASN A 103 -0.33 15.99 -8.74
N ARG A 104 -1.48 16.49 -9.20
CA ARG A 104 -1.56 17.52 -10.25
C ARG A 104 -1.18 18.89 -9.75
N SER A 105 -1.49 19.20 -8.50
CA SER A 105 -1.14 20.47 -7.86
C SER A 105 0.19 20.39 -7.14
N TYR A 106 0.63 19.18 -6.80
CA TYR A 106 1.86 18.91 -6.05
C TYR A 106 2.68 17.85 -6.76
N ARG A 107 3.85 18.21 -7.26
CA ARG A 107 4.77 17.23 -7.83
C ARG A 107 5.11 16.17 -6.78
N ASN A 108 5.00 14.90 -7.17
CA ASN A 108 5.17 13.74 -6.28
C ASN A 108 4.21 13.77 -5.06
N GLY A 109 2.96 14.16 -5.28
CA GLY A 109 1.94 14.19 -4.23
C GLY A 109 2.03 15.34 -3.23
N LYS A 110 0.90 15.70 -2.65
CA LYS A 110 0.83 16.66 -1.54
C LYS A 110 1.36 16.01 -0.26
N PRO A 111 2.22 16.70 0.52
CA PRO A 111 2.55 16.24 1.88
C PRO A 111 1.29 16.04 2.73
N VAL A 112 1.17 14.86 3.32
CA VAL A 112 0.05 14.54 4.22
C VAL A 112 0.27 15.26 5.54
N THR A 113 -0.71 16.00 6.00
CA THR A 113 -0.65 16.70 7.30
C THR A 113 -1.05 15.76 8.44
N ASP A 114 -0.65 16.09 9.66
CA ASP A 114 -1.06 15.34 10.87
C ASP A 114 -2.59 15.29 11.01
N ALA A 115 -3.27 16.39 10.70
CA ALA A 115 -4.73 16.46 10.77
C ALA A 115 -5.43 15.55 9.74
N GLU A 116 -4.92 15.48 8.52
CA GLU A 116 -5.43 14.58 7.49
C GLU A 116 -5.21 13.10 7.89
N ALA A 117 -4.00 12.75 8.28
CA ALA A 117 -3.67 11.40 8.70
C ALA A 117 -4.52 10.95 9.90
N GLN A 118 -4.70 11.82 10.90
CA GLN A 118 -5.55 11.56 12.05
C GLN A 118 -7.01 11.34 11.64
N ALA A 119 -7.54 12.20 10.76
CA ALA A 119 -8.91 12.07 10.27
C ALA A 119 -9.13 10.77 9.51
N TRP A 120 -8.17 10.34 8.66
CA TRP A 120 -8.26 9.09 7.92
C TRP A 120 -8.22 7.87 8.83
N VAL A 121 -7.33 7.84 9.82
CA VAL A 121 -7.27 6.77 10.83
C VAL A 121 -8.56 6.70 11.63
N GLN A 122 -9.06 7.84 12.12
CA GLN A 122 -10.34 7.89 12.86
C GLN A 122 -11.49 7.38 12.00
N LYS A 123 -11.53 7.78 10.72
CA LYS A 123 -12.56 7.36 9.78
C LYS A 123 -12.55 5.85 9.53
N VAL A 124 -11.41 5.27 9.26
CA VAL A 124 -11.25 3.81 9.06
C VAL A 124 -11.67 3.04 10.32
N ARG A 125 -11.31 3.53 11.50
CA ARG A 125 -11.68 2.93 12.79
C ARG A 125 -13.16 2.98 13.11
N THR A 126 -13.96 3.81 12.43
CA THR A 126 -15.43 3.75 12.58
C THR A 126 -16.01 2.46 12.00
N TYR A 127 -15.34 1.81 11.08
CA TYR A 127 -15.72 0.53 10.49
C TYR A 127 -15.20 -0.66 11.31
N ASN A 128 -13.93 -0.60 11.71
CA ASN A 128 -13.34 -1.58 12.62
C ASN A 128 -12.23 -0.92 13.45
N PRO A 129 -12.34 -0.92 14.79
CA PRO A 129 -11.37 -0.28 15.68
C PRO A 129 -9.93 -0.80 15.55
N SER A 130 -9.74 -2.02 15.01
CA SER A 130 -8.42 -2.61 14.79
C SER A 130 -7.76 -2.19 13.47
N TYR A 131 -8.51 -1.59 12.55
CA TYR A 131 -7.97 -1.19 11.25
C TYR A 131 -6.94 -0.07 11.39
N LYS A 132 -5.95 -0.16 10.53
CA LYS A 132 -4.87 0.83 10.40
C LYS A 132 -4.93 1.47 9.03
N VAL A 133 -4.16 2.53 8.86
CA VAL A 133 -3.92 3.17 7.55
C VAL A 133 -2.44 3.05 7.23
N PHE A 134 -2.09 2.59 6.04
CA PHE A 134 -0.74 2.81 5.56
C PHE A 134 -0.67 4.05 4.66
N LEU A 135 0.47 4.72 4.70
CA LEU A 135 0.86 5.76 3.75
C LEU A 135 2.09 5.27 3.00
N LYS A 136 2.02 5.25 1.68
CA LYS A 136 3.10 4.77 0.81
C LYS A 136 3.72 5.91 0.02
N HIS A 137 5.04 6.04 0.07
CA HIS A 137 5.84 6.98 -0.72
C HIS A 137 7.34 6.76 -0.49
N TRP A 138 8.17 7.16 -1.46
CA TRP A 138 9.64 7.13 -1.33
C TRP A 138 10.26 8.38 -0.69
N LEU A 139 9.48 9.46 -0.47
CA LEU A 139 9.95 10.69 0.15
C LEU A 139 9.38 10.84 1.57
N GLN A 140 10.26 10.92 2.57
CA GLN A 140 9.87 11.09 3.98
C GLN A 140 9.08 12.38 4.24
N ASP A 141 9.37 13.46 3.49
CA ASP A 141 8.70 14.76 3.62
C ASP A 141 7.25 14.77 3.10
N ARG A 142 6.79 13.67 2.52
CA ARG A 142 5.38 13.46 2.13
C ARG A 142 4.56 12.85 3.26
N MET A 143 5.18 12.34 4.29
CA MET A 143 4.53 11.75 5.46
C MET A 143 4.13 12.81 6.49
N PRO A 144 3.11 12.56 7.35
CA PRO A 144 2.72 13.48 8.40
C PRO A 144 3.90 13.76 9.35
N PRO A 145 4.13 15.02 9.74
CA PRO A 145 5.32 15.39 10.51
C PRO A 145 5.43 14.70 11.86
N THR A 146 4.32 14.56 12.61
CA THR A 146 4.34 14.06 13.99
C THR A 146 3.27 13.01 14.31
N TYR A 147 2.15 12.96 13.59
CA TYR A 147 1.10 11.97 13.85
C TYR A 147 1.54 10.56 13.47
N ARG A 148 1.37 9.60 14.39
CA ARG A 148 1.85 8.21 14.22
C ARG A 148 0.81 7.14 14.57
N ASP A 149 -0.21 7.47 15.39
CA ASP A 149 -1.17 6.47 15.86
C ASP A 149 -1.95 5.84 14.70
N GLY A 150 -1.97 4.51 14.69
CA GLY A 150 -2.67 3.74 13.67
C GLY A 150 -2.10 3.81 12.26
N LEU A 151 -0.88 4.35 12.08
CA LEU A 151 -0.20 4.43 10.78
C LEU A 151 0.86 3.34 10.61
N VAL A 152 1.03 2.94 9.36
CA VAL A 152 2.18 2.19 8.82
C VAL A 152 2.78 3.02 7.70
N PHE A 153 4.10 3.18 7.67
CA PHE A 153 4.78 3.99 6.64
C PHE A 153 5.50 3.06 5.67
N ILE A 154 5.05 3.01 4.42
CA ILE A 154 5.63 2.14 3.39
C ILE A 154 6.55 2.96 2.49
N ASP A 155 7.81 2.50 2.40
CA ASP A 155 8.77 2.99 1.42
C ASP A 155 8.70 2.12 0.16
N ASP A 156 8.48 2.75 -0.99
CA ASP A 156 8.45 2.12 -2.31
C ASP A 156 9.58 2.64 -3.24
N SER A 157 10.67 3.11 -2.65
CA SER A 157 11.88 3.52 -3.37
C SER A 157 12.38 2.43 -4.31
N GLN A 158 12.89 2.82 -5.46
CA GLN A 158 13.38 1.93 -6.51
C GLN A 158 14.57 2.54 -7.27
N GLY A 159 15.18 1.75 -8.14
CA GLY A 159 16.32 2.21 -8.95
C GLY A 159 17.66 2.16 -8.20
N PHE A 160 17.76 1.31 -7.21
CA PHE A 160 18.98 1.08 -6.44
C PHE A 160 20.08 0.43 -7.29
N ARG A 161 21.33 0.69 -6.96
CA ARG A 161 22.46 0.08 -7.64
C ARG A 161 22.81 -1.29 -7.09
N SER A 162 22.43 -1.56 -5.82
CA SER A 162 22.76 -2.78 -5.10
C SER A 162 21.81 -3.03 -3.94
N LEU A 163 21.84 -4.24 -3.37
CA LEU A 163 21.16 -4.59 -2.13
C LEU A 163 21.59 -3.68 -0.96
N SER A 164 22.88 -3.34 -0.87
CA SER A 164 23.37 -2.47 0.21
C SER A 164 22.84 -1.04 0.10
N ASP A 165 22.69 -0.50 -1.12
CA ASP A 165 22.09 0.82 -1.31
C ASP A 165 20.61 0.83 -0.90
N MET A 166 19.85 -0.22 -1.26
CA MET A 166 18.46 -0.40 -0.85
C MET A 166 18.33 -0.50 0.68
N VAL A 167 19.13 -1.35 1.31
CA VAL A 167 19.10 -1.53 2.77
C VAL A 167 19.48 -0.25 3.50
N ALA A 168 20.41 0.55 2.98
CA ALA A 168 20.78 1.83 3.57
C ALA A 168 19.61 2.83 3.54
N GLU A 169 18.91 2.95 2.40
CA GLU A 169 17.72 3.80 2.26
C GLU A 169 16.61 3.35 3.21
N PHE A 170 16.27 2.07 3.20
CA PHE A 170 15.22 1.52 4.04
C PHE A 170 15.55 1.60 5.54
N THR A 171 16.84 1.55 5.89
CA THR A 171 17.28 1.79 7.27
C THR A 171 17.04 3.25 7.70
N ALA A 172 17.33 4.20 6.82
CA ALA A 172 17.05 5.61 7.08
C ALA A 172 15.54 5.86 7.24
N TRP A 173 14.71 5.22 6.41
CA TRP A 173 13.25 5.26 6.54
C TRP A 173 12.79 4.69 7.89
N GLY A 174 13.22 3.49 8.24
CA GLY A 174 12.89 2.86 9.51
C GLY A 174 13.25 3.71 10.72
N GLN A 175 14.44 4.34 10.70
CA GLN A 175 14.90 5.25 11.77
C GLN A 175 14.03 6.52 11.86
N ALA A 176 13.63 7.10 10.71
CA ALA A 176 12.82 8.32 10.67
C ALA A 176 11.43 8.13 11.31
N PHE A 177 10.87 6.93 11.21
CA PHE A 177 9.53 6.62 11.73
C PHE A 177 9.52 5.79 13.01
N ALA A 178 10.68 5.39 13.54
CA ALA A 178 10.73 4.61 14.79
C ALA A 178 10.08 5.37 15.96
N PRO A 179 9.33 4.68 16.84
CA PRO A 179 9.08 3.23 16.90
C PRO A 179 7.87 2.77 16.08
N SER A 180 7.28 3.60 15.22
CA SER A 180 6.14 3.24 14.40
C SER A 180 6.48 2.11 13.42
N PRO A 181 5.52 1.24 13.07
CA PRO A 181 5.74 0.19 12.10
C PRO A 181 6.00 0.78 10.71
N VAL A 182 6.94 0.16 9.98
CA VAL A 182 7.26 0.51 8.60
C VAL A 182 7.11 -0.70 7.70
N GLY A 183 6.78 -0.47 6.42
CA GLY A 183 6.75 -1.47 5.38
C GLY A 183 7.69 -1.12 4.24
N PHE A 184 8.06 -2.12 3.44
CA PHE A 184 8.92 -1.94 2.29
C PHE A 184 8.36 -2.66 1.08
N GLN A 185 8.19 -1.92 -0.01
CA GLN A 185 7.81 -2.45 -1.30
C GLN A 185 9.03 -2.54 -2.19
N TYR A 186 9.33 -3.72 -2.73
CA TYR A 186 10.55 -3.99 -3.51
C TYR A 186 10.31 -5.03 -4.60
N GLY A 187 11.36 -5.33 -5.39
CA GLY A 187 11.28 -6.24 -6.54
C GLY A 187 11.01 -5.54 -7.86
N TYR A 188 11.13 -4.22 -7.92
CA TYR A 188 10.91 -3.44 -9.13
C TYR A 188 11.84 -3.84 -10.27
N ALA A 189 11.35 -3.70 -11.51
CA ALA A 189 12.11 -3.99 -12.72
C ALA A 189 13.40 -3.15 -12.85
N GLY A 190 13.39 -1.92 -12.34
CA GLY A 190 14.58 -1.05 -12.30
C GLY A 190 15.76 -1.63 -11.52
N ASP A 191 15.46 -2.50 -10.56
CA ASP A 191 16.41 -3.15 -9.67
C ASP A 191 16.77 -4.57 -10.12
N LYS A 192 16.09 -5.11 -11.13
CA LYS A 192 16.23 -6.50 -11.61
C LYS A 192 17.67 -6.89 -11.96
N ARG A 193 18.47 -5.94 -12.45
CA ARG A 193 19.89 -6.16 -12.83
C ARG A 193 20.74 -6.75 -11.70
N TRP A 194 20.39 -6.50 -10.42
CA TRP A 194 21.15 -7.03 -9.30
C TRP A 194 20.34 -8.06 -8.49
N TRP A 195 19.02 -7.86 -8.28
CA TRP A 195 18.27 -8.81 -7.49
C TRP A 195 18.08 -10.16 -8.19
N SER A 196 18.06 -10.21 -9.52
CA SER A 196 17.95 -11.48 -10.26
C SER A 196 19.18 -12.39 -10.11
N ALA A 197 20.30 -11.87 -9.59
CA ALA A 197 21.48 -12.67 -9.29
C ALA A 197 21.45 -13.31 -7.89
N LEU A 198 20.48 -12.96 -7.06
CA LEU A 198 20.29 -13.58 -5.74
C LEU A 198 19.68 -14.99 -5.88
N ALA A 199 19.97 -15.86 -4.93
CA ALA A 199 19.46 -17.23 -4.94
C ALA A 199 17.94 -17.31 -4.73
N ASP A 200 17.39 -16.48 -3.87
CA ASP A 200 15.96 -16.29 -3.62
C ASP A 200 15.71 -14.81 -3.35
N PRO A 201 15.51 -13.99 -4.39
CA PRO A 201 15.44 -12.55 -4.26
C PRO A 201 14.46 -12.05 -3.19
N PRO A 202 13.20 -12.52 -3.11
CA PRO A 202 12.28 -12.06 -2.08
C PRO A 202 12.76 -12.34 -0.66
N ARG A 203 13.33 -13.54 -0.43
CA ARG A 203 13.84 -13.93 0.89
C ARG A 203 15.12 -13.21 1.23
N ASP A 204 16.07 -13.16 0.31
CA ASP A 204 17.42 -12.64 0.59
C ASP A 204 17.36 -11.13 0.84
N ILE A 205 16.54 -10.39 0.07
CA ILE A 205 16.28 -8.96 0.30
C ILE A 205 15.52 -8.76 1.62
N GLY A 206 14.41 -9.48 1.82
CA GLY A 206 13.60 -9.33 3.02
C GLY A 206 14.36 -9.61 4.31
N ASN A 207 15.23 -10.65 4.31
CA ASN A 207 16.09 -10.94 5.46
C ASN A 207 17.11 -9.82 5.73
N ALA A 208 17.68 -9.20 4.68
CA ALA A 208 18.60 -8.08 4.84
C ALA A 208 17.89 -6.85 5.42
N ILE A 209 16.64 -6.59 5.00
CA ILE A 209 15.80 -5.52 5.56
C ILE A 209 15.51 -5.81 7.04
N LEU A 210 15.00 -7.00 7.38
CA LEU A 210 14.63 -7.38 8.75
C LEU A 210 15.84 -7.33 9.72
N ALA A 211 17.02 -7.66 9.24
CA ALA A 211 18.25 -7.57 10.03
C ALA A 211 18.68 -6.12 10.36
N SER A 212 18.27 -5.16 9.51
CA SER A 212 18.73 -3.76 9.59
C SER A 212 17.66 -2.82 10.14
N VAL A 213 16.37 -3.17 10.01
CA VAL A 213 15.22 -2.32 10.33
C VAL A 213 14.30 -3.03 11.33
N PRO A 214 14.50 -2.85 12.65
CA PRO A 214 13.79 -3.62 13.68
C PRO A 214 12.30 -3.32 13.81
N ASN A 215 11.81 -2.19 13.30
CA ASN A 215 10.40 -1.82 13.28
C ASN A 215 9.69 -2.19 11.96
N THR A 216 10.27 -3.08 11.15
CA THR A 216 9.62 -3.61 9.94
C THR A 216 8.40 -4.45 10.31
N SER A 217 7.25 -4.11 9.74
CA SER A 217 6.00 -4.86 9.87
C SER A 217 5.55 -5.54 8.58
N ASP A 218 5.89 -4.96 7.43
CA ASP A 218 5.41 -5.41 6.13
C ASP A 218 6.54 -5.50 5.10
N LEU A 219 6.54 -6.59 4.34
CA LEU A 219 7.43 -6.81 3.20
C LEU A 219 6.58 -7.16 1.98
N VAL A 220 6.60 -6.31 0.96
CA VAL A 220 5.75 -6.40 -0.22
C VAL A 220 6.60 -6.57 -1.47
N TRP A 221 6.41 -7.67 -2.21
CA TRP A 221 6.97 -7.82 -3.56
C TRP A 221 5.99 -7.27 -4.58
N VAL A 222 6.46 -6.43 -5.50
CA VAL A 222 5.60 -5.85 -6.55
C VAL A 222 5.09 -6.92 -7.52
N ASP A 223 3.88 -6.76 -8.01
CA ASP A 223 3.23 -7.68 -8.96
C ASP A 223 3.88 -7.64 -10.35
N PHE A 224 4.41 -6.49 -10.77
CA PHE A 224 5.03 -6.28 -12.10
C PHE A 224 6.13 -7.30 -12.44
N THR A 225 6.78 -7.86 -11.43
CA THR A 225 7.86 -8.85 -11.57
C THR A 225 7.55 -10.14 -10.84
N ALA A 226 6.31 -10.33 -10.39
CA ALA A 226 5.90 -11.53 -9.67
C ALA A 226 6.14 -12.80 -10.50
N TYR A 227 5.86 -12.78 -11.79
CA TYR A 227 6.10 -13.92 -12.68
C TYR A 227 7.57 -14.24 -12.92
N ASP A 228 8.49 -13.32 -12.67
CA ASP A 228 9.93 -13.61 -12.70
C ASP A 228 10.34 -14.51 -11.52
N ILE A 229 9.58 -14.49 -10.42
CA ILE A 229 9.85 -15.23 -9.18
C ILE A 229 8.92 -16.43 -9.05
N TRP A 230 7.66 -16.28 -9.45
CA TRP A 230 6.61 -17.30 -9.39
C TRP A 230 5.96 -17.44 -10.77
N PRO A 231 6.62 -18.14 -11.71
CA PRO A 231 6.04 -18.33 -13.03
C PRO A 231 4.74 -19.15 -12.90
N PRO A 232 3.73 -18.88 -13.74
CA PRO A 232 2.52 -19.70 -13.79
C PRO A 232 2.89 -21.14 -14.17
N GLU A 233 2.16 -22.12 -13.62
CA GLU A 233 2.30 -23.55 -13.93
C GLU A 233 1.82 -23.85 -15.36
#